data_f7ac23bf58d4b5686198cdf6248fc1a6
#
_entry.id   f7ac23bf58d4b5686198cdf6248fc1a6
#
_cell.length_a   1.000
_cell.length_b   1.000
_cell.length_c   1.000
_cell.angle_alpha   90.00
_cell.angle_beta   90.00
_cell.angle_gamma   90.00
#
_symmetry.space_group_name_H-M   'P 1'
#
loop_
_entity.id
_entity.type
_entity.pdbx_description
1 polymer ?
#
loop_
_entity_poly.entity_id
_entity_poly.type
_entity_poly.pdbx_seq_one_letter_code
_entity_poly.pdbx_strand_id
1 'polypeptide(L)'
;MSGFKVAKQFFEACEAGEGWDGCQNFVADDAVFAAQSEPIVDIKTVKDYAEWMKQMGGETLKGASYTLHSSAWDEDKRCALFFATFHATHVGEGGPVPPTNQSTNTDYFYAIMMDQNDAVMSMTKVWNAPWALNELGWT
;
A
#
# COMPACT_ATOMS: atom_id res chain seq x y z
N MET A 1 18.62 -5.66 -13.66
CA MET A 1 17.53 -6.23 -12.86
C MET A 1 16.21 -5.93 -13.53
N SER A 2 15.28 -6.88 -13.56
CA SER A 2 14.01 -6.63 -14.24
C SER A 2 13.13 -5.67 -13.44
N GLY A 3 12.31 -4.90 -14.16
CA GLY A 3 11.36 -4.00 -13.52
C GLY A 3 10.39 -4.72 -12.59
N PHE A 4 9.94 -5.91 -12.97
CA PHE A 4 9.04 -6.69 -12.14
C PHE A 4 9.67 -7.07 -10.80
N LYS A 5 10.94 -7.48 -10.82
CA LYS A 5 11.64 -7.85 -9.59
C LYS A 5 11.73 -6.66 -8.63
N VAL A 6 12.07 -5.48 -9.16
CA VAL A 6 12.15 -4.26 -8.34
C VAL A 6 10.77 -3.89 -7.80
N ALA A 7 9.73 -3.98 -8.63
CA ALA A 7 8.36 -3.70 -8.19
C ALA A 7 7.94 -4.62 -7.05
N LYS A 8 8.30 -5.92 -7.11
CA LYS A 8 8.00 -6.86 -6.02
C LYS A 8 8.75 -6.51 -4.75
N GLN A 9 10.03 -6.11 -4.85
CA GLN A 9 10.81 -5.67 -3.69
C GLN A 9 10.19 -4.44 -3.05
N PHE A 10 9.75 -3.49 -3.88
CA PHE A 10 9.05 -2.30 -3.39
C PHE A 10 7.74 -2.70 -2.70
N PHE A 11 6.94 -3.56 -3.33
CA PHE A 11 5.68 -4.02 -2.76
C PHE A 11 5.91 -4.61 -1.35
N GLU A 12 6.89 -5.51 -1.23
CA GLU A 12 7.18 -6.15 0.04
C GLU A 12 7.60 -5.15 1.13
N ALA A 13 8.48 -4.20 0.78
CA ALA A 13 8.95 -3.19 1.73
C ALA A 13 7.81 -2.26 2.17
N CYS A 14 6.98 -1.83 1.21
CA CYS A 14 5.85 -0.94 1.48
C CYS A 14 4.81 -1.63 2.37
N GLU A 15 4.45 -2.86 2.03
CA GLU A 15 3.45 -3.62 2.79
C GLU A 15 3.94 -4.04 4.17
N ALA A 16 5.26 -4.19 4.35
CA ALA A 16 5.85 -4.47 5.65
C ALA A 16 5.89 -3.23 6.55
N GLY A 17 5.49 -2.06 6.05
CA GLY A 17 5.48 -0.84 6.85
C GLY A 17 6.85 -0.24 7.08
N GLU A 18 7.80 -0.47 6.15
CA GLU A 18 9.17 0.04 6.29
C GLU A 18 9.25 1.55 6.07
N GLY A 19 8.21 2.16 5.50
CA GLY A 19 8.16 3.59 5.24
C GLY A 19 9.09 4.00 4.11
N TRP A 20 9.28 5.32 4.00
CA TRP A 20 10.13 5.86 2.93
C TRP A 20 11.57 5.36 3.03
N ASP A 21 12.10 5.25 4.25
CA ASP A 21 13.47 4.76 4.46
C ASP A 21 13.69 3.38 3.85
N GLY A 22 12.70 2.49 3.95
CA GLY A 22 12.80 1.15 3.38
C GLY A 22 12.42 1.06 1.92
N CYS A 23 11.70 2.05 1.38
CA CYS A 23 11.18 2.02 0.02
C CYS A 23 11.97 2.88 -0.97
N GLN A 24 12.66 3.92 -0.50
CA GLN A 24 13.21 4.97 -1.36
C GLN A 24 14.16 4.46 -2.45
N ASN A 25 14.89 3.40 -2.19
CA ASN A 25 15.86 2.86 -3.15
C ASN A 25 15.20 2.24 -4.39
N PHE A 26 13.91 1.97 -4.33
CA PHE A 26 13.15 1.37 -5.43
C PHE A 26 12.31 2.40 -6.19
N VAL A 27 12.30 3.66 -5.76
CA VAL A 27 11.31 4.65 -6.18
C VAL A 27 11.98 5.89 -6.76
N ALA A 28 11.43 6.40 -7.86
CA ALA A 28 11.87 7.68 -8.43
C ALA A 28 11.48 8.82 -7.47
N ASP A 29 12.28 9.88 -7.45
CA ASP A 29 12.13 10.97 -6.48
C ASP A 29 10.74 11.61 -6.46
N ASP A 30 10.12 11.74 -7.64
CA ASP A 30 8.84 12.40 -7.81
C ASP A 30 7.70 11.43 -8.14
N ALA A 31 7.82 10.16 -7.74
CA ALA A 31 6.82 9.14 -8.04
C ALA A 31 5.44 9.53 -7.51
N VAL A 32 4.43 9.36 -8.36
CA VAL A 32 3.05 9.77 -8.10
C VAL A 32 2.25 8.62 -7.52
N PHE A 33 1.43 8.92 -6.52
CA PHE A 33 0.46 7.98 -5.98
C PHE A 33 -0.96 8.48 -6.27
N ALA A 34 -1.85 7.55 -6.62
CA ALA A 34 -3.26 7.86 -6.85
C ALA A 34 -4.15 6.76 -6.27
N ALA A 35 -5.26 7.15 -5.67
CA ALA A 35 -6.29 6.23 -5.20
C ALA A 35 -7.62 6.98 -5.19
N GLN A 36 -8.68 6.25 -5.52
CA GLN A 36 -10.04 6.81 -5.44
C GLN A 36 -10.73 6.42 -4.13
N SER A 37 -10.03 5.72 -3.26
CA SER A 37 -10.51 5.38 -1.92
C SER A 37 -10.45 6.63 -1.04
N GLU A 38 -11.57 7.06 -0.50
CA GLU A 38 -11.68 8.34 0.19
C GLU A 38 -10.64 8.57 1.30
N PRO A 39 -10.35 7.60 2.18
CA PRO A 39 -9.39 7.86 3.26
C PRO A 39 -7.98 8.23 2.80
N ILE A 40 -7.61 7.89 1.57
CA ILE A 40 -6.27 8.14 1.03
C ILE A 40 -6.29 8.92 -0.27
N VAL A 41 -7.44 9.52 -0.62
CA VAL A 41 -7.60 10.24 -1.88
C VAL A 41 -6.68 11.46 -1.99
N ASP A 42 -6.30 12.05 -0.87
CA ASP A 42 -5.44 13.23 -0.83
C ASP A 42 -3.95 12.91 -0.81
N ILE A 43 -3.58 11.64 -0.71
CA ILE A 43 -2.18 11.22 -0.82
C ILE A 43 -1.80 11.23 -2.30
N LYS A 44 -0.76 11.99 -2.67
CA LYS A 44 -0.40 12.23 -4.06
C LYS A 44 0.97 11.69 -4.46
N THR A 45 1.80 11.30 -3.49
CA THR A 45 3.14 10.78 -3.77
C THR A 45 3.32 9.40 -3.15
N VAL A 46 4.18 8.60 -3.79
CA VAL A 46 4.53 7.27 -3.23
C VAL A 46 5.22 7.43 -1.89
N LYS A 47 6.03 8.49 -1.74
CA LYS A 47 6.70 8.78 -0.47
C LYS A 47 5.69 8.93 0.68
N ASP A 48 4.67 9.75 0.48
CA ASP A 48 3.66 9.99 1.51
C ASP A 48 2.83 8.74 1.78
N TYR A 49 2.55 7.95 0.75
CA TYR A 49 1.84 6.69 0.93
C TYR A 49 2.66 5.70 1.76
N ALA A 50 3.96 5.58 1.47
CA ALA A 50 4.84 4.69 2.23
C ALA A 50 4.86 5.09 3.71
N GLU A 51 4.90 6.39 4.01
CA GLU A 51 4.86 6.89 5.38
C GLU A 51 3.50 6.63 6.05
N TRP A 52 2.41 6.79 5.30
CA TRP A 52 1.08 6.45 5.79
C TRP A 52 0.97 4.96 6.16
N MET A 53 1.51 4.08 5.32
CA MET A 53 1.54 2.64 5.60
C MET A 53 2.37 2.32 6.83
N LYS A 54 3.49 3.01 7.02
CA LYS A 54 4.33 2.82 8.20
C LYS A 54 3.58 3.19 9.48
N GLN A 55 2.89 4.33 9.48
CA GLN A 55 2.12 4.76 10.64
C GLN A 55 0.97 3.79 10.93
N MET A 56 0.22 3.40 9.90
CA MET A 56 -0.89 2.49 10.08
C MET A 56 -0.44 1.11 10.57
N GLY A 57 0.56 0.52 9.94
CA GLY A 57 1.03 -0.83 10.30
C GLY A 57 1.86 -0.86 11.58
N GLY A 58 2.48 0.27 11.96
CA GLY A 58 3.33 0.34 13.15
C GLY A 58 2.63 0.83 14.40
N GLU A 59 1.52 1.54 14.25
CA GLU A 59 0.79 2.17 15.37
C GLU A 59 -0.68 1.75 15.41
N THR A 60 -1.49 2.35 14.53
CA THR A 60 -2.95 2.22 14.57
C THR A 60 -3.40 0.76 14.39
N LEU A 61 -2.82 0.09 13.42
CA LEU A 61 -3.14 -1.29 13.06
C LEU A 61 -1.92 -2.19 13.32
N LYS A 62 -1.26 -1.99 14.44
CA LYS A 62 -0.03 -2.72 14.77
C LYS A 62 -0.23 -4.22 14.69
N GLY A 63 0.69 -4.91 14.01
CA GLY A 63 0.57 -6.34 13.77
C GLY A 63 -0.13 -6.67 12.45
N ALA A 64 -0.46 -5.66 11.64
CA ALA A 64 -1.09 -5.89 10.34
C ALA A 64 -0.23 -6.79 9.45
N SER A 65 -0.89 -7.55 8.60
CA SER A 65 -0.24 -8.45 7.65
C SER A 65 -1.02 -8.46 6.34
N TYR A 66 -0.54 -9.21 5.36
CA TYR A 66 -1.24 -9.34 4.09
C TYR A 66 -1.02 -10.73 3.50
N THR A 67 -1.93 -11.13 2.61
CA THR A 67 -1.78 -12.33 1.81
C THR A 67 -1.76 -11.91 0.34
N LEU A 68 -0.65 -12.14 -0.33
CA LEU A 68 -0.56 -11.88 -1.78
C LEU A 68 -1.14 -13.09 -2.52
N HIS A 69 -2.21 -12.86 -3.28
CA HIS A 69 -2.88 -13.92 -4.03
C HIS A 69 -2.31 -14.12 -5.41
N SER A 70 -1.97 -13.03 -6.09
CA SER A 70 -1.52 -13.09 -7.47
C SER A 70 -0.75 -11.83 -7.83
N SER A 71 0.22 -11.98 -8.72
CA SER A 71 0.95 -10.86 -9.28
C SER A 71 1.23 -11.14 -10.76
N ALA A 72 1.37 -10.08 -11.55
CA ALA A 72 1.59 -10.18 -12.98
C ALA A 72 2.41 -9.00 -13.47
N TRP A 73 3.07 -9.17 -14.59
CA TRP A 73 3.87 -8.14 -15.23
C TRP A 73 3.39 -7.92 -16.65
N ASP A 74 3.03 -6.68 -16.96
CA ASP A 74 2.71 -6.25 -18.32
C ASP A 74 3.96 -5.62 -18.90
N GLU A 75 4.64 -6.36 -19.79
CA GLU A 75 5.91 -5.92 -20.36
C GLU A 75 5.74 -4.67 -21.22
N ASP A 76 4.67 -4.60 -22.01
CA ASP A 76 4.45 -3.48 -22.91
C ASP A 76 4.25 -2.18 -22.14
N LYS A 77 3.57 -2.24 -21.02
CA LYS A 77 3.26 -1.06 -20.18
C LYS A 77 4.27 -0.87 -19.07
N ARG A 78 5.17 -1.82 -18.87
CA ARG A 78 6.10 -1.85 -17.74
C ARG A 78 5.36 -1.65 -16.42
N CYS A 79 4.28 -2.42 -16.26
CA CYS A 79 3.38 -2.30 -15.12
C CYS A 79 3.31 -3.62 -14.35
N ALA A 80 3.56 -3.57 -13.05
CA ALA A 80 3.37 -4.72 -12.17
C ALA A 80 2.02 -4.61 -11.47
N LEU A 81 1.27 -5.72 -11.45
CA LEU A 81 -0.04 -5.79 -10.84
C LEU A 81 0.00 -6.75 -9.66
N PHE A 82 -0.63 -6.36 -8.56
CA PHE A 82 -0.68 -7.16 -7.35
C PHE A 82 -2.11 -7.21 -6.82
N PHE A 83 -2.59 -8.41 -6.52
CA PHE A 83 -3.87 -8.62 -5.86
C PHE A 83 -3.62 -9.28 -4.52
N ALA A 84 -4.09 -8.65 -3.43
CA ALA A 84 -3.83 -9.11 -2.08
C ALA A 84 -5.01 -8.86 -1.15
N THR A 85 -4.97 -9.47 0.02
CA THR A 85 -5.90 -9.18 1.11
C THR A 85 -5.11 -8.65 2.30
N PHE A 86 -5.57 -7.54 2.87
CA PHE A 86 -4.97 -6.91 4.04
C PHE A 86 -5.68 -7.41 5.31
N HIS A 87 -4.89 -7.80 6.32
CA HIS A 87 -5.40 -8.31 7.60
C HIS A 87 -4.95 -7.38 8.71
N ALA A 88 -5.88 -6.81 9.46
CA ALA A 88 -5.54 -5.85 10.51
C ALA A 88 -6.56 -5.84 11.62
N THR A 89 -6.11 -5.44 12.82
CA THR A 89 -6.96 -5.20 13.98
C THR A 89 -6.64 -3.81 14.53
N HIS A 90 -7.67 -3.02 14.84
CA HIS A 90 -7.48 -1.67 15.36
C HIS A 90 -7.12 -1.73 16.85
N VAL A 91 -5.82 -1.80 17.14
CA VAL A 91 -5.31 -1.97 18.50
C VAL A 91 -4.62 -0.70 19.04
N GLY A 92 -4.23 0.23 18.17
CA GLY A 92 -3.41 1.39 18.55
C GLY A 92 -4.09 2.72 18.31
N GLU A 93 -3.39 3.78 18.72
CA GLU A 93 -3.83 5.16 18.54
C GLU A 93 -3.56 5.65 17.12
N GLY A 94 -4.07 6.82 16.78
CA GLY A 94 -3.84 7.48 15.50
C GLY A 94 -4.93 7.24 14.47
N GLY A 95 -5.96 6.48 14.80
CA GLY A 95 -7.11 6.28 13.93
C GLY A 95 -8.16 7.38 14.10
N PRO A 96 -9.25 7.31 13.32
CA PRO A 96 -10.32 8.33 13.40
C PRO A 96 -11.15 8.24 14.69
N VAL A 97 -11.05 7.12 15.40
CA VAL A 97 -11.74 6.88 16.67
C VAL A 97 -10.78 6.14 17.59
N PRO A 98 -11.03 6.08 18.92
CA PRO A 98 -10.22 5.25 19.83
C PRO A 98 -10.22 3.79 19.41
N PRO A 99 -9.20 3.01 19.81
CA PRO A 99 -9.09 1.61 19.39
C PRO A 99 -10.38 0.81 19.59
N THR A 100 -10.86 0.21 18.50
CA THR A 100 -12.11 -0.56 18.50
C THR A 100 -11.88 -2.03 18.81
N ASN A 101 -10.64 -2.51 18.63
CA ASN A 101 -10.26 -3.93 18.73
C ASN A 101 -11.02 -4.82 17.73
N GLN A 102 -11.57 -4.21 16.68
CA GLN A 102 -12.21 -4.94 15.59
C GLN A 102 -11.24 -5.16 14.46
N SER A 103 -11.46 -6.23 13.70
CA SER A 103 -10.54 -6.68 12.65
C SER A 103 -11.16 -6.57 11.27
N THR A 104 -10.31 -6.43 10.26
CA THR A 104 -10.72 -6.45 8.87
C THR A 104 -9.86 -7.41 8.05
N ASN A 105 -10.49 -7.99 7.01
CA ASN A 105 -9.80 -8.67 5.92
C ASN A 105 -10.32 -8.01 4.65
N THR A 106 -9.49 -7.21 4.01
CA THR A 106 -9.92 -6.34 2.90
C THR A 106 -9.07 -6.56 1.67
N ASP A 107 -9.73 -6.79 0.54
CA ASP A 107 -9.04 -6.99 -0.73
C ASP A 107 -8.59 -5.65 -1.32
N TYR A 108 -7.44 -5.68 -2.00
CA TYR A 108 -6.93 -4.51 -2.69
C TYR A 108 -6.04 -4.89 -3.85
N PHE A 109 -5.84 -3.93 -4.75
CA PHE A 109 -4.99 -4.06 -5.93
C PHE A 109 -4.01 -2.90 -5.99
N TYR A 110 -2.81 -3.18 -6.46
CA TYR A 110 -1.85 -2.14 -6.87
C TYR A 110 -1.53 -2.30 -8.33
N ALA A 111 -1.46 -1.17 -9.04
CA ALA A 111 -0.84 -1.08 -10.36
C ALA A 111 0.40 -0.20 -10.19
N ILE A 112 1.59 -0.76 -10.40
CA ILE A 112 2.86 -0.09 -10.15
C ILE A 112 3.59 0.03 -11.48
N MET A 113 3.73 1.29 -11.97
CA MET A 113 4.39 1.59 -13.24
C MET A 113 5.88 1.84 -13.00
N MET A 114 6.71 1.16 -13.77
CA MET A 114 8.17 1.27 -13.66
C MET A 114 8.72 2.12 -14.79
N ASP A 115 9.69 2.98 -14.49
CA ASP A 115 10.36 3.77 -15.51
C ASP A 115 11.45 2.95 -16.21
N GLN A 116 12.16 3.56 -17.15
CA GLN A 116 13.19 2.88 -17.94
C GLN A 116 14.43 2.51 -17.12
N ASN A 117 14.57 3.06 -15.93
CA ASN A 117 15.67 2.76 -15.02
C ASN A 117 15.25 1.75 -13.95
N ASP A 118 14.11 1.07 -14.14
CA ASP A 118 13.55 0.11 -13.20
C ASP A 118 13.29 0.71 -11.82
N ALA A 119 12.80 1.96 -11.79
CA ALA A 119 12.33 2.60 -10.57
C ALA A 119 10.81 2.80 -10.65
N VAL A 120 10.15 2.75 -9.50
CA VAL A 120 8.71 3.03 -9.43
C VAL A 120 8.48 4.50 -9.80
N MET A 121 7.72 4.75 -10.87
CA MET A 121 7.39 6.10 -11.30
C MET A 121 5.98 6.52 -10.93
N SER A 122 5.07 5.56 -10.78
CA SER A 122 3.71 5.83 -10.33
C SER A 122 3.08 4.58 -9.74
N MET A 123 2.09 4.78 -8.88
CA MET A 123 1.40 3.71 -8.21
C MET A 123 -0.07 4.09 -8.05
N THR A 124 -0.95 3.18 -8.43
CA THR A 124 -2.38 3.34 -8.22
C THR A 124 -2.85 2.23 -7.30
N LYS A 125 -3.61 2.60 -6.28
CA LYS A 125 -4.23 1.64 -5.37
C LYS A 125 -5.73 1.60 -5.61
N VAL A 126 -6.27 0.39 -5.75
CA VAL A 126 -7.72 0.16 -5.75
C VAL A 126 -8.02 -0.62 -4.48
N TRP A 127 -8.75 -0.01 -3.58
CA TRP A 127 -8.98 -0.54 -2.24
C TRP A 127 -10.45 -0.42 -1.88
N ASN A 128 -11.03 -1.49 -1.35
CA ASN A 128 -12.42 -1.47 -0.88
C ASN A 128 -12.47 -0.83 0.51
N ALA A 129 -12.28 0.48 0.55
CA ALA A 129 -12.23 1.22 1.80
C ALA A 129 -13.51 1.13 2.63
N PRO A 130 -14.73 1.26 2.05
CA PRO A 130 -15.95 1.14 2.85
C PRO A 130 -16.05 -0.19 3.59
N TRP A 131 -15.59 -1.27 2.96
CA TRP A 131 -15.56 -2.59 3.60
C TRP A 131 -14.65 -2.58 4.83
N ALA A 132 -13.42 -2.06 4.65
CA ALA A 132 -12.44 -2.01 5.73
C ALA A 132 -12.92 -1.13 6.88
N LEU A 133 -13.42 0.06 6.57
CA LEU A 133 -13.87 1.02 7.58
C LEU A 133 -15.04 0.46 8.39
N ASN A 134 -15.96 -0.21 7.72
CA ASN A 134 -17.09 -0.84 8.41
C ASN A 134 -16.63 -1.96 9.33
N GLU A 135 -15.75 -2.85 8.85
CA GLU A 135 -15.25 -3.96 9.66
C GLU A 135 -14.45 -3.48 10.87
N LEU A 136 -13.68 -2.41 10.72
CA LEU A 136 -12.88 -1.84 11.80
C LEU A 136 -13.70 -1.03 12.79
N GLY A 137 -14.97 -0.79 12.51
CA GLY A 137 -15.81 0.04 13.36
C GLY A 137 -15.51 1.54 13.23
N TRP A 138 -15.01 1.97 12.08
CA TRP A 138 -14.66 3.37 11.79
C TRP A 138 -15.78 4.12 11.08
N THR A 139 -16.86 3.44 10.77
CA THR A 139 -18.05 4.07 10.17
C THR A 139 -19.33 3.57 10.85
#